data_91daef441f1ff0fe1b32a04fe893a12b
#
_entry.id   91daef441f1ff0fe1b32a04fe893a12b
#
_cell.length_a   1.000
_cell.length_b   1.000
_cell.length_c   1.000
_cell.angle_alpha   90.00
_cell.angle_beta   90.00
_cell.angle_gamma   90.00
#
_symmetry.space_group_name_H-M   'P 1'
#
loop_
_entity.id
_entity.type
_entity.pdbx_description
1 polymer ?
#
loop_
_entity_poly.entity_id
_entity_poly.type
_entity_poly.pdbx_seq_one_letter_code
_entity_poly.pdbx_strand_id
1 'polypeptide(L)'
;MKDQAAPIEASCDLPPHEPSTGPSRSGWLWTLVGADAHAGALLALAGVPVLGGIWALLSPGRIVSREMTWDFLFIFSGAWHLHYGHVAHVDFHTVFGVLNFLLLLAGFQIFGITPLAFLASAVLVVLAVFTLASWAAWRRLPLIPACFFVVFVSLLILMPANVGDMPNVFSFAMSYNRYGWSTLCILALILYVPPRNGRGGDWIDMGAVGFLLVAMFYLKVTYFAAGLGLLGLAVLVCPHVRSRWQAWIAIGAALVANVLAPYNHPYLADIWEATQAGAIRSGLSYHLLTFLPGAAEYASYVAALAVAWLLWRRGQAPLHLPVAVAFIILIGFFVLTQNAQPGGLPLCIVIAFLIYDQLRHRLPRETTGNLTLLMLAFMVFPLASIVISSASLAAYNIRARKPEGLSIVDRTQLRGLAVPAEEGDLLAAFSSGRVDPGLLGQVRLAGARYELSAYEYVETILEAAALLQGGQDGRHSRGGVAVLDQVNPLPFMLGREPPRGENLWSGPIIPFQPAASLFAEADYVLVPKFSTLSAWTSKAMTEYGPFLAEHYPFRKETPSWILFSRVSDAPSNQR
;
A
#
# COMPACT_ATOMS: atom_id res chain seq x y z
N MET A 1 52.83 -51.13 45.41
CA MET A 1 52.05 -50.72 46.60
C MET A 1 50.83 -49.96 46.02
N LYS A 2 49.70 -50.62 46.16
CA LYS A 2 48.38 -50.11 45.72
C LYS A 2 47.76 -49.43 46.95
N ASP A 3 47.34 -48.20 46.87
CA ASP A 3 46.39 -47.63 47.79
C ASP A 3 45.09 -47.33 47.04
N GLN A 4 44.04 -48.05 47.44
CA GLN A 4 42.66 -47.87 47.08
C GLN A 4 42.08 -46.76 48.01
N ALA A 5 41.60 -45.70 47.39
CA ALA A 5 40.72 -44.74 48.07
C ALA A 5 39.25 -45.09 47.75
N ALA A 6 38.45 -45.32 48.81
CA ALA A 6 37.02 -45.59 48.74
C ALA A 6 36.19 -44.34 48.44
N PRO A 7 35.03 -44.43 47.78
CA PRO A 7 34.16 -43.30 47.57
C PRO A 7 33.33 -42.99 48.83
N ILE A 8 33.28 -41.72 49.20
CA ILE A 8 32.38 -41.20 50.25
C ILE A 8 31.02 -40.94 49.59
N GLU A 9 30.04 -41.78 49.88
CA GLU A 9 28.63 -41.50 49.60
C GLU A 9 28.12 -40.48 50.62
N ALA A 10 27.91 -39.26 50.18
CA ALA A 10 27.17 -38.24 50.92
C ALA A 10 25.72 -38.26 50.43
N SER A 11 24.83 -38.94 51.14
CA SER A 11 23.38 -38.85 50.96
C SER A 11 22.92 -37.50 51.52
N CYS A 12 22.60 -36.56 50.65
CA CYS A 12 21.81 -35.38 50.96
C CYS A 12 20.32 -35.70 50.78
N ASP A 13 19.68 -36.13 51.84
CA ASP A 13 18.21 -36.18 51.91
C ASP A 13 17.66 -34.74 51.99
N LEU A 14 17.28 -34.20 50.88
CA LEU A 14 16.45 -33.00 50.81
C LEU A 14 14.98 -33.41 51.05
N PRO A 15 14.27 -32.68 51.92
CA PRO A 15 12.84 -32.98 52.15
C PRO A 15 12.01 -32.81 50.86
N PRO A 16 10.97 -33.61 50.67
CA PRO A 16 10.11 -33.53 49.51
C PRO A 16 9.45 -32.15 49.44
N HIS A 17 9.73 -31.40 48.38
CA HIS A 17 8.99 -30.18 48.06
C HIS A 17 7.52 -30.55 47.83
N GLU A 18 6.63 -30.19 48.75
CA GLU A 18 5.17 -30.19 48.50
C GLU A 18 4.86 -29.28 47.29
N PRO A 19 4.12 -29.77 46.29
CA PRO A 19 3.68 -28.91 45.20
C PRO A 19 2.65 -27.91 45.75
N SER A 20 2.99 -26.63 45.73
CA SER A 20 2.05 -25.56 46.07
C SER A 20 0.87 -25.59 45.07
N THR A 21 -0.24 -26.20 45.51
CA THR A 21 -1.48 -26.24 44.80
C THR A 21 -2.25 -24.95 44.95
N GLY A 22 -2.08 -24.06 43.97
CA GLY A 22 -2.97 -22.92 43.72
C GLY A 22 -2.65 -22.29 42.39
N PRO A 23 -3.58 -22.28 41.42
CA PRO A 23 -3.35 -21.51 40.21
C PRO A 23 -3.33 -20.03 40.59
N SER A 24 -2.14 -19.41 40.56
CA SER A 24 -2.03 -17.98 40.69
C SER A 24 -2.89 -17.31 39.62
N ARG A 25 -3.63 -16.25 39.98
CA ARG A 25 -4.50 -15.51 39.03
C ARG A 25 -3.76 -15.01 37.77
N SER A 26 -2.46 -15.03 37.74
CA SER A 26 -1.61 -14.76 36.58
C SER A 26 -1.45 -15.97 35.63
N GLY A 27 -1.68 -17.20 36.11
CA GLY A 27 -1.41 -18.42 35.33
C GLY A 27 -2.30 -18.62 34.09
N TRP A 28 -3.53 -18.11 34.10
CA TRP A 28 -4.45 -18.27 32.95
C TRP A 28 -4.05 -17.45 31.72
N LEU A 29 -3.53 -16.23 31.91
CA LEU A 29 -3.01 -15.41 30.80
C LEU A 29 -1.80 -16.08 30.13
N TRP A 30 -0.93 -16.70 30.93
CA TRP A 30 0.25 -17.38 30.41
C TRP A 30 -0.08 -18.68 29.67
N THR A 31 -1.12 -19.40 30.09
CA THR A 31 -1.63 -20.56 29.34
C THR A 31 -2.24 -20.16 28.00
N LEU A 32 -2.89 -19.02 27.90
CA LEU A 32 -3.43 -18.51 26.64
C LEU A 32 -2.34 -18.05 25.67
N VAL A 33 -1.32 -17.37 26.16
CA VAL A 33 -0.20 -16.89 25.31
C VAL A 33 0.61 -18.05 24.73
N GLY A 34 0.79 -19.13 25.50
CA GLY A 34 1.50 -20.34 25.06
C GLY A 34 0.61 -21.42 24.42
N ALA A 35 -0.72 -21.27 24.47
CA ALA A 35 -1.66 -22.25 23.92
C ALA A 35 -1.48 -22.43 22.42
N ASP A 36 -1.60 -23.68 21.97
CA ASP A 36 -1.62 -23.97 20.56
C ASP A 36 -2.82 -23.30 19.88
N ALA A 37 -2.54 -22.62 18.78
CA ALA A 37 -3.60 -22.00 18.00
C ALA A 37 -4.49 -23.10 17.40
N HIS A 38 -5.75 -23.18 17.87
CA HIS A 38 -6.78 -23.91 17.17
C HIS A 38 -7.30 -23.03 16.01
N ALA A 39 -7.39 -23.60 14.81
CA ALA A 39 -7.78 -22.83 13.62
C ALA A 39 -9.12 -22.10 13.82
N GLY A 40 -10.12 -22.75 14.40
CA GLY A 40 -11.41 -22.12 14.70
C GLY A 40 -11.33 -20.97 15.69
N ALA A 41 -10.53 -21.09 16.76
CA ALA A 41 -10.33 -20.02 17.73
C ALA A 41 -9.58 -18.82 17.10
N LEU A 42 -8.56 -19.08 16.28
CA LEU A 42 -7.85 -18.03 15.53
C LEU A 42 -8.79 -17.27 14.60
N LEU A 43 -9.58 -17.99 13.79
CA LEU A 43 -10.53 -17.37 12.86
C LEU A 43 -11.59 -16.54 13.59
N ALA A 44 -12.11 -17.03 14.73
CA ALA A 44 -13.09 -16.29 15.52
C ALA A 44 -12.49 -15.03 16.15
N LEU A 45 -11.34 -15.17 16.85
CA LEU A 45 -10.73 -14.05 17.59
C LEU A 45 -10.15 -12.98 16.67
N ALA A 46 -9.50 -13.38 15.58
CA ALA A 46 -8.97 -12.43 14.59
C ALA A 46 -10.06 -11.90 13.67
N GLY A 47 -11.11 -12.69 13.39
CA GLY A 47 -12.21 -12.29 12.52
C GLY A 47 -13.03 -11.14 13.08
N VAL A 48 -13.27 -11.09 14.40
CA VAL A 48 -14.06 -10.01 15.01
C VAL A 48 -13.48 -8.62 14.76
N PRO A 49 -12.21 -8.32 15.06
CA PRO A 49 -11.64 -6.99 14.76
C PRO A 49 -11.52 -6.70 13.27
N VAL A 50 -11.30 -7.70 12.42
CA VAL A 50 -11.24 -7.52 10.96
C VAL A 50 -12.63 -7.19 10.40
N LEU A 51 -13.68 -7.90 10.84
CA LEU A 51 -15.07 -7.58 10.48
C LEU A 51 -15.47 -6.20 11.01
N GLY A 52 -15.03 -5.84 12.22
CA GLY A 52 -15.19 -4.50 12.77
C GLY A 52 -14.53 -3.42 11.90
N GLY A 53 -13.33 -3.68 11.39
CA GLY A 53 -12.63 -2.80 10.44
C GLY A 53 -13.36 -2.67 9.10
N ILE A 54 -13.83 -3.78 8.53
CA ILE A 54 -14.64 -3.79 7.30
C ILE A 54 -15.94 -2.98 7.52
N TRP A 55 -16.62 -3.22 8.63
CA TRP A 55 -17.81 -2.46 8.98
C TRP A 55 -17.53 -0.97 9.14
N ALA A 56 -16.45 -0.60 9.84
CA ALA A 56 -16.06 0.79 10.00
C ALA A 56 -15.77 1.47 8.66
N LEU A 57 -15.10 0.75 7.74
CA LEU A 57 -14.79 1.24 6.40
C LEU A 57 -16.05 1.46 5.55
N LEU A 58 -17.00 0.52 5.57
CA LEU A 58 -18.21 0.54 4.75
C LEU A 58 -19.35 1.35 5.36
N SER A 59 -19.33 1.59 6.67
CA SER A 59 -20.44 2.15 7.43
C SER A 59 -20.94 3.53 6.98
N PRO A 60 -20.12 4.43 6.39
CA PRO A 60 -20.61 5.69 5.86
C PRO A 60 -21.49 5.54 4.61
N GLY A 61 -21.45 4.38 3.92
CA GLY A 61 -22.13 4.17 2.65
C GLY A 61 -21.57 5.06 1.52
N ARG A 62 -20.38 5.61 1.71
CA ARG A 62 -19.67 6.50 0.79
C ARG A 62 -18.17 6.40 1.05
N ILE A 63 -17.37 6.82 0.07
CA ILE A 63 -15.94 6.94 0.26
C ILE A 63 -15.63 8.36 0.74
N VAL A 64 -14.97 8.49 1.88
CA VAL A 64 -14.57 9.78 2.44
C VAL A 64 -13.07 9.94 2.26
N SER A 65 -12.64 10.87 1.38
CA SER A 65 -11.24 11.17 1.11
C SER A 65 -10.88 12.52 1.68
N ARG A 66 -9.87 12.58 2.55
CA ARG A 66 -9.42 13.83 3.17
C ARG A 66 -8.18 14.38 2.48
N GLU A 67 -7.29 13.49 2.07
CA GLU A 67 -5.98 13.84 1.55
C GLU A 67 -5.71 13.12 0.23
N MET A 68 -4.96 13.76 -0.68
CA MET A 68 -4.45 13.17 -1.91
C MET A 68 -5.53 12.46 -2.76
N THR A 69 -6.70 13.08 -2.89
CA THR A 69 -7.84 12.49 -3.63
C THR A 69 -7.47 12.17 -5.07
N TRP A 70 -6.62 12.98 -5.71
CA TRP A 70 -6.13 12.73 -7.06
C TRP A 70 -5.33 11.42 -7.18
N ASP A 71 -4.53 11.07 -6.15
CA ASP A 71 -3.63 9.92 -6.23
C ASP A 71 -4.38 8.57 -6.18
N PHE A 72 -5.58 8.49 -5.61
CA PHE A 72 -6.35 7.25 -5.75
C PHE A 72 -7.22 7.23 -7.01
N LEU A 73 -7.58 8.38 -7.60
CA LEU A 73 -8.40 8.43 -8.80
C LEU A 73 -7.71 7.86 -10.05
N PHE A 74 -6.37 7.81 -10.10
CA PHE A 74 -5.70 7.12 -11.19
C PHE A 74 -6.03 5.62 -11.25
N ILE A 75 -6.35 5.01 -10.09
CA ILE A 75 -6.76 3.60 -10.03
C ILE A 75 -8.11 3.42 -10.74
N PHE A 76 -9.01 4.41 -10.59
CA PHE A 76 -10.28 4.43 -11.32
C PHE A 76 -10.06 4.58 -12.83
N SER A 77 -9.15 5.45 -13.24
CA SER A 77 -8.80 5.61 -14.66
C SER A 77 -8.28 4.31 -15.24
N GLY A 78 -7.35 3.61 -14.55
CA GLY A 78 -6.84 2.32 -15.01
C GLY A 78 -7.91 1.22 -15.08
N ALA A 79 -8.78 1.11 -14.07
CA ALA A 79 -9.90 0.17 -14.09
C ALA A 79 -10.92 0.52 -15.19
N TRP A 80 -11.06 1.81 -15.50
CA TRP A 80 -11.93 2.31 -16.55
C TRP A 80 -11.42 1.95 -17.95
N HIS A 81 -10.11 2.07 -18.19
CA HIS A 81 -9.48 1.55 -19.40
C HIS A 81 -9.76 0.04 -19.57
N LEU A 82 -9.54 -0.74 -18.52
CA LEU A 82 -9.83 -2.18 -18.57
C LEU A 82 -11.31 -2.49 -18.81
N HIS A 83 -12.23 -1.65 -18.29
CA HIS A 83 -13.67 -1.78 -18.53
C HIS A 83 -14.03 -1.65 -20.02
N TYR A 84 -13.31 -0.78 -20.74
CA TYR A 84 -13.46 -0.63 -22.21
C TYR A 84 -12.66 -1.67 -23.01
N GLY A 85 -11.98 -2.60 -22.35
CA GLY A 85 -11.21 -3.65 -23.01
C GLY A 85 -9.81 -3.21 -23.44
N HIS A 86 -9.33 -2.07 -22.97
CA HIS A 86 -7.97 -1.62 -23.21
C HIS A 86 -6.96 -2.50 -22.46
N VAL A 87 -5.79 -2.71 -23.06
CA VAL A 87 -4.71 -3.54 -22.53
C VAL A 87 -3.71 -2.66 -21.79
N ALA A 88 -3.47 -2.96 -20.51
CA ALA A 88 -2.48 -2.25 -19.71
C ALA A 88 -1.09 -2.35 -20.32
N HIS A 89 -0.32 -1.27 -20.27
CA HIS A 89 1.03 -1.13 -20.83
C HIS A 89 1.12 -1.17 -22.36
N VAL A 90 -0.03 -1.24 -23.03
CA VAL A 90 -0.15 -1.17 -24.50
C VAL A 90 -1.02 0.01 -24.90
N ASP A 91 -2.25 0.05 -24.38
CA ASP A 91 -3.21 1.13 -24.67
C ASP A 91 -3.11 2.29 -23.66
N PHE A 92 -2.51 2.05 -22.50
CA PHE A 92 -2.19 3.08 -21.51
C PHE A 92 -0.94 2.67 -20.71
N HIS A 93 -0.19 3.64 -20.22
CA HIS A 93 1.09 3.43 -19.59
C HIS A 93 1.04 3.68 -18.09
N THR A 94 1.76 2.84 -17.32
CA THR A 94 1.83 2.97 -15.87
C THR A 94 3.03 2.21 -15.31
N VAL A 95 3.60 2.71 -14.21
CA VAL A 95 4.68 2.01 -13.45
C VAL A 95 4.17 0.95 -12.49
N PHE A 96 2.85 0.79 -12.42
CA PHE A 96 2.19 -0.18 -11.54
C PHE A 96 1.73 -1.38 -12.34
N GLY A 97 1.72 -2.55 -11.70
CA GLY A 97 1.14 -3.74 -12.34
C GLY A 97 -0.39 -3.66 -12.41
N VAL A 98 -0.93 -4.45 -13.30
CA VAL A 98 -2.38 -4.45 -13.64
C VAL A 98 -3.29 -4.90 -12.48
N LEU A 99 -2.77 -5.62 -11.47
CA LEU A 99 -3.58 -6.23 -10.41
C LEU A 99 -4.43 -5.22 -9.63
N ASN A 100 -3.89 -4.02 -9.37
CA ASN A 100 -4.64 -2.99 -8.65
C ASN A 100 -5.90 -2.52 -9.42
N PHE A 101 -5.78 -2.42 -10.74
CA PHE A 101 -6.89 -2.05 -11.63
C PHE A 101 -7.91 -3.19 -11.79
N LEU A 102 -7.42 -4.44 -11.89
CA LEU A 102 -8.29 -5.62 -11.93
C LEU A 102 -9.11 -5.80 -10.65
N LEU A 103 -8.52 -5.52 -9.49
CA LEU A 103 -9.23 -5.56 -8.22
C LEU A 103 -10.37 -4.52 -8.17
N LEU A 104 -10.14 -3.30 -8.67
CA LEU A 104 -11.19 -2.29 -8.75
C LEU A 104 -12.24 -2.66 -9.81
N LEU A 105 -11.82 -3.20 -10.96
CA LEU A 105 -12.76 -3.71 -11.98
C LEU A 105 -13.68 -4.79 -11.39
N ALA A 106 -13.14 -5.71 -10.57
CA ALA A 106 -13.96 -6.67 -9.82
C ALA A 106 -14.89 -5.96 -8.82
N GLY A 107 -14.42 -4.89 -8.17
CA GLY A 107 -15.24 -4.05 -7.31
C GLY A 107 -16.43 -3.42 -8.05
N PHE A 108 -16.27 -3.01 -9.32
CA PHE A 108 -17.36 -2.51 -10.15
C PHE A 108 -18.49 -3.53 -10.34
N GLN A 109 -18.18 -4.82 -10.33
CA GLN A 109 -19.19 -5.88 -10.42
C GLN A 109 -20.02 -6.01 -9.12
N ILE A 110 -19.47 -5.60 -7.96
CA ILE A 110 -20.14 -5.75 -6.66
C ILE A 110 -20.98 -4.52 -6.33
N PHE A 111 -20.44 -3.32 -6.51
CA PHE A 111 -21.10 -2.05 -6.15
C PHE A 111 -21.47 -1.18 -7.34
N GLY A 112 -21.28 -1.69 -8.56
CA GLY A 112 -21.44 -0.89 -9.77
C GLY A 112 -20.28 0.10 -9.95
N ILE A 113 -20.36 0.90 -11.04
CA ILE A 113 -19.33 1.88 -11.40
C ILE A 113 -19.51 3.12 -10.52
N THR A 114 -18.99 3.04 -9.32
CA THR A 114 -19.05 4.11 -8.30
C THR A 114 -17.79 4.10 -7.44
N PRO A 115 -17.49 5.18 -6.70
CA PRO A 115 -16.37 5.18 -5.76
C PRO A 115 -16.43 4.07 -4.71
N LEU A 116 -17.60 3.60 -4.31
CA LEU A 116 -17.77 2.47 -3.37
C LEU A 116 -17.13 1.17 -3.86
N ALA A 117 -17.00 0.98 -5.16
CA ALA A 117 -16.31 -0.18 -5.75
C ALA A 117 -14.87 -0.31 -5.25
N PHE A 118 -14.21 0.82 -4.95
CA PHE A 118 -12.85 0.82 -4.37
C PHE A 118 -12.83 0.17 -2.97
N LEU A 119 -13.83 0.44 -2.14
CA LEU A 119 -13.94 -0.18 -0.82
C LEU A 119 -14.23 -1.69 -0.94
N ALA A 120 -15.06 -2.09 -1.93
CA ALA A 120 -15.29 -3.51 -2.24
C ALA A 120 -13.99 -4.21 -2.64
N SER A 121 -13.18 -3.58 -3.48
CA SER A 121 -11.88 -4.14 -3.88
C SER A 121 -10.95 -4.34 -2.68
N ALA A 122 -10.91 -3.39 -1.75
CA ALA A 122 -10.14 -3.51 -0.52
C ALA A 122 -10.64 -4.69 0.36
N VAL A 123 -11.95 -4.90 0.45
CA VAL A 123 -12.53 -6.05 1.17
C VAL A 123 -12.13 -7.37 0.51
N LEU A 124 -12.14 -7.48 -0.82
CA LEU A 124 -11.66 -8.69 -1.52
C LEU A 124 -10.20 -9.00 -1.18
N VAL A 125 -9.33 -7.98 -1.18
CA VAL A 125 -7.91 -8.14 -0.80
C VAL A 125 -7.80 -8.59 0.66
N VAL A 126 -8.56 -7.98 1.57
CA VAL A 126 -8.56 -8.37 2.99
C VAL A 126 -8.96 -9.82 3.18
N LEU A 127 -10.00 -10.30 2.49
CA LEU A 127 -10.44 -11.69 2.61
C LEU A 127 -9.34 -12.67 2.15
N ALA A 128 -8.66 -12.37 1.04
CA ALA A 128 -7.53 -13.17 0.56
C ALA A 128 -6.35 -13.15 1.55
N VAL A 129 -5.96 -11.96 2.02
CA VAL A 129 -4.87 -11.77 2.97
C VAL A 129 -5.20 -12.40 4.33
N PHE A 130 -6.42 -12.22 4.85
CA PHE A 130 -6.88 -12.84 6.09
C PHE A 130 -6.76 -14.37 6.03
N THR A 131 -7.17 -14.97 4.92
CA THR A 131 -7.10 -16.42 4.72
C THR A 131 -5.65 -16.92 4.70
N LEU A 132 -4.79 -16.28 3.90
CA LEU A 132 -3.38 -16.66 3.79
C LEU A 132 -2.61 -16.38 5.10
N ALA A 133 -2.86 -15.24 5.75
CA ALA A 133 -2.25 -14.90 7.03
C ALA A 133 -2.69 -15.84 8.14
N SER A 134 -3.98 -16.20 8.20
CA SER A 134 -4.50 -17.18 9.16
C SER A 134 -3.85 -18.54 8.98
N TRP A 135 -3.72 -19.03 7.75
CA TRP A 135 -2.99 -20.25 7.44
C TRP A 135 -1.54 -20.18 7.90
N ALA A 136 -0.81 -19.13 7.49
CA ALA A 136 0.61 -18.97 7.80
C ALA A 136 0.86 -18.87 9.31
N ALA A 137 0.04 -18.06 10.02
CA ALA A 137 0.16 -17.84 11.45
C ALA A 137 -0.28 -19.07 12.27
N TRP A 138 -1.39 -19.72 11.88
CA TRP A 138 -1.82 -20.96 12.53
C TRP A 138 -0.75 -22.03 12.55
N ARG A 139 -0.02 -22.17 11.46
CA ARG A 139 1.05 -23.16 11.37
C ARG A 139 2.27 -22.84 12.22
N ARG A 140 2.54 -21.55 12.51
CA ARG A 140 3.83 -21.08 13.03
C ARG A 140 3.77 -20.47 14.41
N LEU A 141 2.69 -19.81 14.74
CA LEU A 141 2.58 -18.99 15.95
C LEU A 141 1.63 -19.59 16.99
N PRO A 142 1.83 -19.30 18.29
CA PRO A 142 0.82 -19.49 19.32
C PRO A 142 -0.42 -18.64 19.05
N LEU A 143 -1.53 -18.90 19.73
CA LEU A 143 -2.83 -18.29 19.43
C LEU A 143 -2.81 -16.77 19.46
N ILE A 144 -2.33 -16.15 20.54
CA ILE A 144 -2.34 -14.69 20.70
C ILE A 144 -1.44 -14.00 19.68
N PRO A 145 -0.15 -14.37 19.50
CA PRO A 145 0.70 -13.85 18.43
C PRO A 145 0.10 -14.06 17.03
N ALA A 146 -0.55 -15.21 16.79
CA ALA A 146 -1.22 -15.50 15.52
C ALA A 146 -2.38 -14.53 15.27
N CYS A 147 -3.25 -14.33 16.27
CA CYS A 147 -4.35 -13.35 16.19
C CYS A 147 -3.81 -11.94 15.91
N PHE A 148 -2.77 -11.53 16.64
CA PHE A 148 -2.16 -10.20 16.46
C PHE A 148 -1.62 -10.02 15.03
N PHE A 149 -0.89 -11.01 14.51
CA PHE A 149 -0.36 -10.96 13.14
C PHE A 149 -1.48 -10.84 12.10
N VAL A 150 -2.50 -11.71 12.19
CA VAL A 150 -3.61 -11.73 11.21
C VAL A 150 -4.39 -10.42 11.23
N VAL A 151 -4.70 -9.91 12.43
CA VAL A 151 -5.39 -8.62 12.58
C VAL A 151 -4.54 -7.49 12.03
N PHE A 152 -3.25 -7.46 12.34
CA PHE A 152 -2.33 -6.43 11.88
C PHE A 152 -2.27 -6.34 10.36
N VAL A 153 -1.98 -7.45 9.65
CA VAL A 153 -1.85 -7.43 8.19
C VAL A 153 -3.19 -7.16 7.48
N SER A 154 -4.30 -7.54 8.10
CA SER A 154 -5.64 -7.27 7.57
C SER A 154 -6.04 -5.80 7.74
N LEU A 155 -5.81 -5.22 8.91
CA LEU A 155 -6.09 -3.81 9.18
C LEU A 155 -5.18 -2.90 8.37
N LEU A 156 -3.93 -3.29 8.09
CA LEU A 156 -3.02 -2.54 7.21
C LEU A 156 -3.62 -2.30 5.82
N ILE A 157 -4.46 -3.22 5.32
CA ILE A 157 -5.14 -3.07 4.04
C ILE A 157 -6.36 -2.14 4.16
N LEU A 158 -7.15 -2.32 5.23
CA LEU A 158 -8.40 -1.58 5.43
C LEU A 158 -8.19 -0.10 5.75
N MET A 159 -7.04 0.25 6.33
CA MET A 159 -6.80 1.61 6.78
C MET A 159 -6.48 2.53 5.62
N PRO A 160 -7.25 3.61 5.40
CA PRO A 160 -6.90 4.66 4.44
C PRO A 160 -5.85 5.60 5.05
N ALA A 161 -4.66 5.09 5.25
CA ALA A 161 -3.50 5.86 5.68
C ALA A 161 -2.24 5.22 5.07
N ASN A 162 -1.31 6.01 4.57
CA ASN A 162 -0.03 5.48 4.14
C ASN A 162 0.78 5.03 5.35
N VAL A 163 1.61 4.03 5.14
CA VAL A 163 2.53 3.56 6.17
C VAL A 163 3.52 4.68 6.49
N GLY A 164 3.57 5.10 7.76
CA GLY A 164 4.43 6.18 8.23
C GLY A 164 3.79 7.57 8.27
N ASP A 165 2.57 7.74 7.72
CA ASP A 165 1.84 9.00 7.85
C ASP A 165 1.30 9.21 9.28
N MET A 166 1.00 10.46 9.60
CA MET A 166 0.38 10.77 10.88
C MET A 166 -1.03 10.16 10.98
N PRO A 167 -1.47 9.74 12.17
CA PRO A 167 -2.75 9.04 12.34
C PRO A 167 -4.01 9.80 11.93
N ASN A 168 -3.92 11.11 11.77
CA ASN A 168 -5.02 11.99 11.35
C ASN A 168 -5.08 12.22 9.83
N VAL A 169 -4.11 11.71 9.08
CA VAL A 169 -4.07 11.79 7.62
C VAL A 169 -4.83 10.61 7.04
N PHE A 170 -6.06 10.88 6.54
CA PHE A 170 -6.87 9.87 5.86
C PHE A 170 -6.72 10.01 4.37
N SER A 171 -6.03 9.04 3.76
CA SER A 171 -5.80 8.99 2.34
C SER A 171 -6.00 7.58 1.79
N PHE A 172 -6.78 7.47 0.73
CA PHE A 172 -6.87 6.24 -0.05
C PHE A 172 -5.72 6.09 -1.07
N ALA A 173 -4.90 7.10 -1.20
CA ALA A 173 -3.70 7.07 -2.02
C ALA A 173 -2.81 5.87 -1.69
N MET A 174 -2.03 5.43 -2.65
CA MET A 174 -1.01 4.40 -2.49
C MET A 174 -1.50 3.08 -1.85
N SER A 175 -2.77 2.69 -2.07
CA SER A 175 -3.34 1.44 -1.55
C SER A 175 -2.50 0.21 -1.91
N TYR A 176 -1.92 0.19 -3.10
CA TYR A 176 -1.00 -0.85 -3.57
C TYR A 176 0.21 -1.05 -2.65
N ASN A 177 0.67 0.00 -1.95
CA ASN A 177 1.76 -0.13 -0.98
C ASN A 177 1.30 -0.90 0.27
N ARG A 178 0.08 -0.65 0.77
CA ARG A 178 -0.49 -1.39 1.91
C ARG A 178 -0.71 -2.86 1.58
N TYR A 179 -1.18 -3.14 0.36
CA TYR A 179 -1.34 -4.51 -0.14
C TYR A 179 0.03 -5.21 -0.26
N GLY A 180 1.01 -4.52 -0.80
CA GLY A 180 2.38 -5.01 -0.92
C GLY A 180 3.03 -5.30 0.43
N TRP A 181 2.89 -4.42 1.42
CA TRP A 181 3.41 -4.66 2.76
C TRP A 181 2.76 -5.86 3.45
N SER A 182 1.44 -5.98 3.36
CA SER A 182 0.71 -7.11 3.96
C SER A 182 1.14 -8.44 3.35
N THR A 183 1.25 -8.51 2.03
CA THR A 183 1.71 -9.72 1.31
C THR A 183 3.18 -10.04 1.64
N LEU A 184 4.04 -9.02 1.76
CA LEU A 184 5.44 -9.18 2.11
C LEU A 184 5.62 -9.70 3.55
N CYS A 185 4.80 -9.23 4.50
CA CYS A 185 4.79 -9.74 5.88
C CYS A 185 4.39 -11.23 5.93
N ILE A 186 3.37 -11.65 5.18
CA ILE A 186 2.97 -13.05 5.12
C ILE A 186 4.08 -13.91 4.50
N LEU A 187 4.66 -13.44 3.39
CA LEU A 187 5.79 -14.11 2.74
C LEU A 187 6.96 -14.31 3.71
N ALA A 188 7.37 -13.24 4.40
CA ALA A 188 8.47 -13.28 5.36
C ALA A 188 8.17 -14.23 6.53
N LEU A 189 6.93 -14.24 7.06
CA LEU A 189 6.52 -15.17 8.12
C LEU A 189 6.66 -16.64 7.63
N ILE A 190 6.20 -16.93 6.41
CA ILE A 190 6.29 -18.28 5.84
C ILE A 190 7.76 -18.73 5.67
N LEU A 191 8.61 -17.82 5.22
CA LEU A 191 10.00 -18.13 4.88
C LEU A 191 10.92 -18.23 6.11
N TYR A 192 10.72 -17.39 7.13
CA TYR A 192 11.70 -17.26 8.21
C TYR A 192 11.26 -17.91 9.52
N VAL A 193 9.96 -18.08 9.77
CA VAL A 193 9.48 -18.76 10.96
C VAL A 193 9.10 -20.21 10.61
N PRO A 194 9.78 -21.22 11.17
CA PRO A 194 9.50 -22.62 10.85
C PRO A 194 8.10 -23.04 11.29
N PRO A 195 7.47 -23.98 10.57
CA PRO A 195 6.20 -24.55 11.01
C PRO A 195 6.38 -25.34 12.32
N ARG A 196 5.36 -25.33 13.18
CA ARG A 196 5.35 -26.10 14.41
C ARG A 196 5.16 -27.59 14.09
N ASN A 197 5.80 -28.45 14.90
CA ASN A 197 5.75 -29.90 14.71
C ASN A 197 4.32 -30.43 14.58
N GLY A 198 4.11 -31.39 13.67
CA GLY A 198 2.80 -32.04 13.43
C GLY A 198 1.83 -31.27 12.54
N ARG A 199 2.15 -30.05 12.12
CA ARG A 199 1.31 -29.25 11.19
C ARG A 199 1.81 -29.38 9.76
N GLY A 200 1.33 -30.40 9.05
CA GLY A 200 1.62 -30.64 7.64
C GLY A 200 1.17 -29.49 6.72
N GLY A 201 1.43 -29.57 5.43
CA GLY A 201 0.95 -28.61 4.43
C GLY A 201 2.05 -27.72 3.83
N ASP A 202 3.27 -28.24 3.73
CA ASP A 202 4.41 -27.50 3.18
C ASP A 202 4.25 -27.17 1.69
N TRP A 203 3.52 -28.00 0.93
CA TRP A 203 3.17 -27.72 -0.45
C TRP A 203 2.21 -26.51 -0.57
N ILE A 204 1.34 -26.31 0.46
CA ILE A 204 0.47 -25.14 0.52
C ILE A 204 1.33 -23.89 0.79
N ASP A 205 2.33 -23.97 1.68
CA ASP A 205 3.26 -22.86 1.92
C ASP A 205 4.00 -22.48 0.63
N MET A 206 4.48 -23.47 -0.11
CA MET A 206 5.17 -23.23 -1.39
C MET A 206 4.22 -22.59 -2.41
N GLY A 207 3.00 -23.12 -2.52
CA GLY A 207 1.97 -22.51 -3.37
C GLY A 207 1.62 -21.09 -2.97
N ALA A 208 1.50 -20.82 -1.66
CA ALA A 208 1.25 -19.49 -1.13
C ALA A 208 2.41 -18.52 -1.45
N VAL A 209 3.66 -18.93 -1.28
CA VAL A 209 4.84 -18.14 -1.66
C VAL A 209 4.82 -17.80 -3.14
N GLY A 210 4.61 -18.81 -4.01
CA GLY A 210 4.52 -18.60 -5.45
C GLY A 210 3.39 -17.61 -5.82
N PHE A 211 2.20 -17.81 -5.25
CA PHE A 211 1.05 -16.92 -5.45
C PHE A 211 1.34 -15.49 -4.99
N LEU A 212 1.91 -15.31 -3.79
CA LEU A 212 2.25 -13.99 -3.25
C LEU A 212 3.28 -13.27 -4.13
N LEU A 213 4.30 -13.98 -4.64
CA LEU A 213 5.29 -13.40 -5.54
C LEU A 213 4.68 -12.97 -6.88
N VAL A 214 3.80 -13.80 -7.47
CA VAL A 214 3.08 -13.44 -8.69
C VAL A 214 2.17 -12.23 -8.44
N ALA A 215 1.42 -12.24 -7.33
CA ALA A 215 0.56 -11.11 -6.95
C ALA A 215 1.37 -9.82 -6.76
N MET A 216 2.53 -9.88 -6.11
CA MET A 216 3.42 -8.72 -5.95
C MET A 216 3.99 -8.23 -7.28
N PHE A 217 4.31 -9.12 -8.23
CA PHE A 217 4.77 -8.72 -9.56
C PHE A 217 3.71 -7.89 -10.29
N TYR A 218 2.46 -8.37 -10.31
CA TYR A 218 1.36 -7.66 -10.96
C TYR A 218 0.76 -6.52 -10.12
N LEU A 219 1.17 -6.37 -8.86
CA LEU A 219 0.83 -5.21 -8.03
C LEU A 219 1.86 -4.08 -8.19
N LYS A 220 3.12 -4.37 -7.92
CA LYS A 220 4.26 -3.45 -8.04
C LYS A 220 5.59 -4.21 -7.98
N VAL A 221 6.41 -4.05 -9.01
CA VAL A 221 7.68 -4.77 -9.16
C VAL A 221 8.63 -4.62 -7.96
N THR A 222 8.58 -3.50 -7.25
CA THR A 222 9.40 -3.25 -6.04
C THR A 222 9.14 -4.30 -4.95
N TYR A 223 7.87 -4.65 -4.70
CA TYR A 223 7.52 -5.69 -3.73
C TYR A 223 7.90 -7.08 -4.21
N PHE A 224 7.79 -7.35 -5.50
CA PHE A 224 8.26 -8.60 -6.10
C PHE A 224 9.77 -8.76 -5.93
N ALA A 225 10.57 -7.74 -6.24
CA ALA A 225 12.02 -7.76 -6.05
C ALA A 225 12.41 -7.98 -4.58
N ALA A 226 11.72 -7.29 -3.65
CA ALA A 226 11.88 -7.47 -2.22
C ALA A 226 11.55 -8.91 -1.79
N GLY A 227 10.44 -9.46 -2.27
CA GLY A 227 10.00 -10.83 -2.01
C GLY A 227 10.97 -11.89 -2.54
N LEU A 228 11.51 -11.70 -3.76
CA LEU A 228 12.56 -12.56 -4.32
C LEU A 228 13.84 -12.50 -3.48
N GLY A 229 14.24 -11.32 -3.02
CA GLY A 229 15.38 -11.17 -2.12
C GLY A 229 15.18 -11.96 -0.82
N LEU A 230 14.00 -11.83 -0.19
CA LEU A 230 13.64 -12.59 1.02
C LEU A 230 13.66 -14.11 0.76
N LEU A 231 13.09 -14.59 -0.34
CA LEU A 231 13.13 -16.01 -0.72
C LEU A 231 14.56 -16.49 -0.95
N GLY A 232 15.36 -15.74 -1.71
CA GLY A 232 16.75 -16.08 -2.00
C GLY A 232 17.57 -16.25 -0.72
N LEU A 233 17.50 -15.30 0.22
CA LEU A 233 18.20 -15.45 1.49
C LEU A 233 17.65 -16.62 2.32
N ALA A 234 16.33 -16.82 2.37
CA ALA A 234 15.73 -17.90 3.13
C ALA A 234 16.21 -19.28 2.65
N VAL A 235 16.33 -19.48 1.33
CA VAL A 235 16.89 -20.72 0.74
C VAL A 235 18.34 -20.93 1.18
N LEU A 236 19.11 -19.86 1.34
CA LEU A 236 20.52 -19.96 1.75
C LEU A 236 20.67 -20.24 3.25
N VAL A 237 19.86 -19.56 4.09
CA VAL A 237 20.12 -19.53 5.55
C VAL A 237 19.12 -20.31 6.40
N CYS A 238 17.85 -20.51 5.95
CA CYS A 238 16.82 -21.17 6.72
C CYS A 238 16.78 -22.68 6.45
N PRO A 239 17.12 -23.55 7.44
CA PRO A 239 17.20 -25.00 7.20
C PRO A 239 15.91 -25.64 6.67
N HIS A 240 14.73 -25.21 7.18
CA HIS A 240 13.43 -25.73 6.77
C HIS A 240 13.04 -25.34 5.34
N VAL A 241 13.53 -24.19 4.84
CA VAL A 241 13.37 -23.76 3.44
C VAL A 241 14.41 -24.49 2.57
N ARG A 242 15.68 -24.47 2.99
CA ARG A 242 16.78 -25.09 2.24
C ARG A 242 16.59 -26.59 1.99
N SER A 243 15.97 -27.33 2.93
CA SER A 243 15.71 -28.76 2.78
C SER A 243 14.87 -29.09 1.54
N ARG A 244 14.19 -28.10 0.95
CA ARG A 244 13.31 -28.23 -0.22
C ARG A 244 13.78 -27.38 -1.40
N TRP A 245 15.08 -27.17 -1.52
CA TRP A 245 15.69 -26.28 -2.52
C TRP A 245 15.23 -26.58 -3.96
N GLN A 246 14.96 -27.85 -4.30
CA GLN A 246 14.48 -28.25 -5.63
C GLN A 246 13.11 -27.64 -5.96
N ALA A 247 12.17 -27.67 -5.01
CA ALA A 247 10.86 -27.06 -5.19
C ALA A 247 10.96 -25.53 -5.31
N TRP A 248 11.84 -24.89 -4.55
CA TRP A 248 12.07 -23.45 -4.66
C TRP A 248 12.71 -23.06 -5.99
N ILE A 249 13.61 -23.89 -6.53
CA ILE A 249 14.13 -23.69 -7.90
C ILE A 249 13.01 -23.80 -8.92
N ALA A 250 12.12 -24.80 -8.80
CA ALA A 250 10.98 -24.95 -9.72
C ALA A 250 10.05 -23.74 -9.67
N ILE A 251 9.74 -23.23 -8.48
CA ILE A 251 8.95 -21.98 -8.32
C ILE A 251 9.70 -20.80 -8.93
N GLY A 252 11.00 -20.66 -8.65
CA GLY A 252 11.82 -19.61 -9.23
C GLY A 252 11.85 -19.66 -10.75
N ALA A 253 12.00 -20.84 -11.34
CA ALA A 253 11.95 -21.03 -12.80
C ALA A 253 10.57 -20.64 -13.38
N ALA A 254 9.48 -21.04 -12.72
CA ALA A 254 8.13 -20.66 -13.13
C ALA A 254 7.91 -19.13 -13.04
N LEU A 255 8.44 -18.48 -12.00
CA LEU A 255 8.40 -17.03 -11.85
C LEU A 255 9.20 -16.32 -12.95
N VAL A 256 10.40 -16.79 -13.24
CA VAL A 256 11.22 -16.25 -14.35
C VAL A 256 10.50 -16.44 -15.68
N ALA A 257 9.92 -17.61 -15.94
CA ALA A 257 9.15 -17.85 -17.16
C ALA A 257 7.94 -16.91 -17.25
N ASN A 258 7.24 -16.64 -16.12
CA ASN A 258 6.15 -15.69 -16.10
C ASN A 258 6.64 -14.25 -16.38
N VAL A 259 7.73 -13.80 -15.74
CA VAL A 259 8.29 -12.45 -15.94
C VAL A 259 8.72 -12.23 -17.39
N LEU A 260 9.36 -13.23 -17.99
CA LEU A 260 9.87 -13.17 -19.37
C LEU A 260 8.80 -13.48 -20.43
N ALA A 261 7.57 -13.78 -20.02
CA ALA A 261 6.50 -14.06 -20.98
C ALA A 261 6.23 -12.84 -21.87
N PRO A 262 5.99 -13.03 -23.18
CA PRO A 262 5.86 -11.93 -24.14
C PRO A 262 4.81 -10.89 -23.77
N TYR A 263 3.71 -11.30 -23.12
CA TYR A 263 2.66 -10.40 -22.69
C TYR A 263 3.08 -9.46 -21.54
N ASN A 264 4.20 -9.70 -20.86
CA ASN A 264 4.77 -8.82 -19.84
C ASN A 264 5.84 -7.85 -20.39
N HIS A 265 6.26 -8.00 -21.66
CA HIS A 265 7.28 -7.12 -22.23
C HIS A 265 6.88 -5.64 -22.18
N PRO A 266 5.64 -5.23 -22.51
CA PRO A 266 5.24 -3.84 -22.38
C PRO A 266 5.32 -3.32 -20.93
N TYR A 267 4.91 -4.13 -19.94
CA TYR A 267 5.04 -3.77 -18.52
C TYR A 267 6.50 -3.55 -18.11
N LEU A 268 7.39 -4.44 -18.53
CA LEU A 268 8.82 -4.31 -18.25
C LEU A 268 9.43 -3.09 -18.96
N ALA A 269 8.93 -2.72 -20.14
CA ALA A 269 9.34 -1.52 -20.86
C ALA A 269 8.94 -0.25 -20.08
N ASP A 270 7.69 -0.14 -19.64
CA ASP A 270 7.22 0.99 -18.81
C ASP A 270 8.07 1.15 -17.53
N ILE A 271 8.39 0.02 -16.85
CA ILE A 271 9.26 0.05 -15.67
C ILE A 271 10.67 0.50 -16.03
N TRP A 272 11.22 0.00 -17.12
CA TRP A 272 12.56 0.37 -17.56
C TRP A 272 12.66 1.87 -17.87
N GLU A 273 11.71 2.42 -18.61
CA GLU A 273 11.64 3.85 -18.91
C GLU A 273 11.53 4.69 -17.62
N ALA A 274 10.69 4.27 -16.68
CA ALA A 274 10.57 4.93 -15.39
C ALA A 274 11.87 4.88 -14.56
N THR A 275 12.64 3.80 -14.63
CA THR A 275 13.94 3.73 -13.94
C THR A 275 14.98 4.66 -14.54
N GLN A 276 14.97 4.84 -15.85
CA GLN A 276 15.87 5.79 -16.52
C GLN A 276 15.53 7.24 -16.15
N ALA A 277 14.25 7.59 -16.08
CA ALA A 277 13.80 8.91 -15.66
C ALA A 277 13.97 9.16 -14.15
N GLY A 278 13.95 8.10 -13.34
CA GLY A 278 13.89 8.14 -11.87
C GLY A 278 15.22 8.37 -11.13
N ALA A 279 16.31 8.70 -11.82
CA ALA A 279 17.63 8.95 -11.20
C ALA A 279 17.62 9.99 -10.04
N ILE A 280 16.58 10.82 -9.96
CA ILE A 280 16.38 11.83 -8.90
C ILE A 280 16.22 11.20 -7.51
N ARG A 281 15.74 9.95 -7.41
CA ARG A 281 15.51 9.24 -6.12
C ARG A 281 16.72 8.43 -5.65
N SER A 282 17.84 8.48 -6.34
CA SER A 282 19.03 7.66 -6.04
C SER A 282 20.07 8.38 -5.17
N GLY A 283 19.91 9.66 -4.86
CA GLY A 283 20.88 10.45 -4.10
C GLY A 283 20.87 10.12 -2.59
N LEU A 284 22.07 10.04 -1.97
CA LEU A 284 22.21 9.83 -0.52
C LEU A 284 21.41 10.86 0.29
N SER A 285 21.37 12.11 -0.16
CA SER A 285 20.61 13.19 0.47
C SER A 285 19.10 12.88 0.51
N TYR A 286 18.56 12.34 -0.57
CA TYR A 286 17.15 11.93 -0.62
C TYR A 286 16.85 10.83 0.41
N HIS A 287 17.70 9.82 0.50
CA HIS A 287 17.54 8.74 1.47
C HIS A 287 17.64 9.25 2.92
N LEU A 288 18.62 10.10 3.21
CA LEU A 288 18.78 10.70 4.55
C LEU A 288 17.57 11.54 4.94
N LEU A 289 17.08 12.40 4.04
CA LEU A 289 15.89 13.23 4.30
C LEU A 289 14.62 12.39 4.49
N THR A 290 14.51 11.23 3.82
CA THR A 290 13.39 10.31 4.00
C THR A 290 13.47 9.59 5.36
N PHE A 291 14.67 9.28 5.87
CA PHE A 291 14.86 8.51 7.09
C PHE A 291 14.89 9.36 8.36
N LEU A 292 15.42 10.57 8.31
CA LEU A 292 15.61 11.40 9.50
C LEU A 292 14.31 11.63 10.31
N PRO A 293 13.15 11.89 9.69
CA PRO A 293 11.91 12.07 10.43
C PRO A 293 11.49 10.83 11.23
N GLY A 294 11.78 9.62 10.72
CA GLY A 294 11.48 8.34 11.36
C GLY A 294 12.56 7.80 12.29
N ALA A 295 13.61 8.56 12.59
CA ALA A 295 14.79 8.05 13.31
C ALA A 295 14.47 7.41 14.66
N ALA A 296 13.46 7.90 15.39
CA ALA A 296 13.01 7.34 16.67
C ALA A 296 12.45 5.91 16.51
N GLU A 297 11.77 5.62 15.41
CA GLU A 297 11.25 4.28 15.11
C GLU A 297 12.38 3.29 14.81
N TYR A 298 13.46 3.77 14.19
CA TYR A 298 14.59 2.91 13.80
C TYR A 298 15.39 2.39 15.00
N ALA A 299 15.31 3.04 16.17
CA ALA A 299 15.90 2.54 17.40
C ALA A 299 15.40 1.12 17.74
N SER A 300 14.14 0.82 17.47
CA SER A 300 13.55 -0.52 17.68
C SER A 300 14.21 -1.58 16.78
N TYR A 301 14.54 -1.24 15.54
CA TYR A 301 15.19 -2.16 14.59
C TYR A 301 16.65 -2.42 14.96
N VAL A 302 17.36 -1.36 15.36
CA VAL A 302 18.73 -1.48 15.87
C VAL A 302 18.77 -2.35 17.13
N ALA A 303 17.81 -2.15 18.05
CA ALA A 303 17.71 -2.97 19.26
C ALA A 303 17.38 -4.43 18.93
N ALA A 304 16.46 -4.69 17.99
CA ALA A 304 16.16 -6.05 17.53
C ALA A 304 17.39 -6.75 16.93
N LEU A 305 18.15 -6.03 16.10
CA LEU A 305 19.41 -6.54 15.54
C LEU A 305 20.46 -6.80 16.63
N ALA A 306 20.59 -5.90 17.61
CA ALA A 306 21.49 -6.08 18.75
C ALA A 306 21.10 -7.31 19.59
N VAL A 307 19.80 -7.51 19.85
CA VAL A 307 19.30 -8.71 20.54
C VAL A 307 19.64 -9.97 19.76
N ALA A 308 19.36 -10.01 18.45
CA ALA A 308 19.67 -11.15 17.61
C ALA A 308 21.19 -11.46 17.59
N TRP A 309 22.02 -10.41 17.50
CA TRP A 309 23.48 -10.52 17.58
C TRP A 309 23.98 -11.05 18.92
N LEU A 310 23.45 -10.53 20.05
CA LEU A 310 23.83 -10.99 21.40
C LEU A 310 23.41 -12.45 21.63
N LEU A 311 22.25 -12.88 21.17
CA LEU A 311 21.81 -14.27 21.24
C LEU A 311 22.78 -15.20 20.49
N TRP A 312 23.19 -14.79 19.28
CA TRP A 312 24.20 -15.54 18.52
C TRP A 312 25.56 -15.57 19.25
N ARG A 313 26.05 -14.43 19.71
CA ARG A 313 27.36 -14.34 20.46
C ARG A 313 27.37 -15.21 21.70
N ARG A 314 26.24 -15.37 22.39
CA ARG A 314 26.08 -16.23 23.55
C ARG A 314 25.83 -17.71 23.21
N GLY A 315 25.86 -18.10 21.94
CA GLY A 315 25.54 -19.46 21.49
C GLY A 315 24.07 -19.85 21.69
N GLN A 316 23.19 -18.88 21.97
CA GLN A 316 21.75 -19.07 22.20
C GLN A 316 20.93 -19.03 20.91
N ALA A 317 21.51 -18.63 19.80
CA ALA A 317 20.87 -18.65 18.48
C ALA A 317 21.93 -18.95 17.40
N PRO A 318 21.53 -19.55 16.28
CA PRO A 318 22.43 -19.74 15.13
C PRO A 318 22.69 -18.41 14.41
N LEU A 319 23.80 -18.35 13.65
CA LEU A 319 24.19 -17.15 12.88
C LEU A 319 23.12 -16.67 11.90
N HIS A 320 22.29 -17.56 11.39
CA HIS A 320 21.25 -17.18 10.45
C HIS A 320 20.21 -16.22 11.05
N LEU A 321 20.05 -16.18 12.40
CA LEU A 321 19.12 -15.25 13.05
C LEU A 321 19.52 -13.77 12.84
N PRO A 322 20.71 -13.30 13.26
CA PRO A 322 21.08 -11.91 13.03
C PRO A 322 21.20 -11.56 11.55
N VAL A 323 21.60 -12.51 10.68
CA VAL A 323 21.66 -12.32 9.23
C VAL A 323 20.25 -12.09 8.67
N ALA A 324 19.28 -12.91 9.05
CA ALA A 324 17.89 -12.76 8.61
C ALA A 324 17.29 -11.44 9.11
N VAL A 325 17.50 -11.09 10.38
CA VAL A 325 17.02 -9.81 10.96
C VAL A 325 17.60 -8.63 10.21
N ALA A 326 18.93 -8.59 10.00
CA ALA A 326 19.58 -7.52 9.26
C ALA A 326 19.04 -7.38 7.83
N PHE A 327 18.84 -8.51 7.16
CA PHE A 327 18.36 -8.50 5.79
C PHE A 327 16.88 -8.08 5.67
N ILE A 328 16.03 -8.52 6.60
CA ILE A 328 14.62 -8.09 6.65
C ILE A 328 14.53 -6.58 6.86
N ILE A 329 15.39 -6.01 7.74
CA ILE A 329 15.49 -4.57 7.94
C ILE A 329 15.94 -3.87 6.65
N LEU A 330 16.99 -4.38 5.99
CA LEU A 330 17.52 -3.81 4.75
C LEU A 330 16.47 -3.82 3.62
N ILE A 331 15.77 -4.94 3.43
CA ILE A 331 14.68 -5.05 2.46
C ILE A 331 13.54 -4.09 2.80
N GLY A 332 13.20 -3.96 4.08
CA GLY A 332 12.21 -2.99 4.52
C GLY A 332 12.58 -1.56 4.14
N PHE A 333 13.82 -1.15 4.41
CA PHE A 333 14.32 0.16 4.01
C PHE A 333 14.37 0.36 2.50
N PHE A 334 14.75 -0.66 1.74
CA PHE A 334 14.69 -0.62 0.29
C PHE A 334 13.25 -0.31 -0.19
N VAL A 335 12.25 -0.98 0.35
CA VAL A 335 10.84 -0.74 -0.03
C VAL A 335 10.38 0.65 0.40
N LEU A 336 10.72 1.12 1.61
CA LEU A 336 10.36 2.47 2.08
C LEU A 336 10.92 3.55 1.16
N THR A 337 12.20 3.47 0.81
CA THR A 337 12.85 4.46 -0.04
C THR A 337 12.29 4.49 -1.46
N GLN A 338 12.00 3.33 -2.04
CA GLN A 338 11.39 3.25 -3.37
C GLN A 338 9.98 3.82 -3.41
N ASN A 339 9.27 3.80 -2.28
CA ASN A 339 7.91 4.30 -2.16
C ASN A 339 7.82 5.73 -1.61
N ALA A 340 8.95 6.37 -1.31
CA ALA A 340 9.01 7.69 -0.65
C ALA A 340 8.17 7.76 0.64
N GLN A 341 8.13 6.66 1.41
CA GLN A 341 7.38 6.58 2.66
C GLN A 341 8.25 7.06 3.82
N PRO A 342 7.73 7.93 4.71
CA PRO A 342 8.53 8.58 5.74
C PRO A 342 8.90 7.67 6.92
N GLY A 343 8.27 6.51 7.07
CA GLY A 343 8.52 5.60 8.19
C GLY A 343 7.59 4.39 8.18
N GLY A 344 7.49 3.71 9.33
CA GLY A 344 6.59 2.58 9.53
C GLY A 344 7.04 1.32 8.79
N LEU A 345 7.92 0.50 9.39
CA LEU A 345 8.37 -0.76 8.81
C LEU A 345 7.48 -1.94 9.24
N PRO A 346 6.44 -2.35 8.47
CA PRO A 346 5.54 -3.43 8.87
C PRO A 346 6.23 -4.78 9.10
N LEU A 347 7.37 -5.03 8.43
CA LEU A 347 8.18 -6.24 8.60
C LEU A 347 8.74 -6.42 10.02
N CYS A 348 8.72 -5.38 10.87
CA CYS A 348 9.16 -5.48 12.26
C CYS A 348 8.38 -6.55 13.05
N ILE A 349 7.10 -6.78 12.71
CA ILE A 349 6.29 -7.83 13.34
C ILE A 349 6.88 -9.22 13.08
N VAL A 350 7.42 -9.46 11.88
CA VAL A 350 8.06 -10.75 11.54
C VAL A 350 9.38 -10.91 12.28
N ILE A 351 10.15 -9.83 12.40
CA ILE A 351 11.41 -9.82 13.19
C ILE A 351 11.12 -10.21 14.65
N ALA A 352 10.06 -9.65 15.25
CA ALA A 352 9.64 -10.00 16.60
C ALA A 352 9.33 -11.49 16.74
N PHE A 353 8.55 -12.05 15.81
CA PHE A 353 8.19 -13.46 15.86
C PHE A 353 9.38 -14.40 15.58
N LEU A 354 10.31 -13.98 14.73
CA LEU A 354 11.54 -14.73 14.48
C LEU A 354 12.41 -14.82 15.74
N ILE A 355 12.62 -13.73 16.44
CA ILE A 355 13.34 -13.72 17.71
C ILE A 355 12.59 -14.53 18.77
N TYR A 356 11.27 -14.35 18.88
CA TYR A 356 10.42 -15.12 19.80
C TYR A 356 10.53 -16.63 19.56
N ASP A 357 10.49 -17.07 18.31
CA ASP A 357 10.60 -18.49 17.97
C ASP A 357 11.90 -19.11 18.47
N GLN A 358 13.02 -18.40 18.32
CA GLN A 358 14.32 -18.86 18.81
C GLN A 358 14.40 -18.96 20.34
N LEU A 359 13.72 -18.07 21.05
CA LEU A 359 13.77 -17.99 22.50
C LEU A 359 12.82 -18.99 23.19
N ARG A 360 11.63 -19.23 22.64
CA ARG A 360 10.62 -20.12 23.25
C ARG A 360 11.10 -21.55 23.46
N HIS A 361 12.02 -22.03 22.64
CA HIS A 361 12.54 -23.39 22.73
C HIS A 361 13.63 -23.56 23.82
N ARG A 362 14.10 -22.47 24.42
CA ARG A 362 15.23 -22.44 25.35
C ARG A 362 14.87 -21.90 26.73
N LEU A 363 13.72 -21.27 26.87
CA LEU A 363 13.32 -20.61 28.12
C LEU A 363 12.11 -21.31 28.75
N PRO A 364 11.99 -21.27 30.09
CA PRO A 364 10.79 -21.71 30.80
C PRO A 364 9.54 -20.97 30.26
N ARG A 365 8.39 -21.61 30.34
CA ARG A 365 7.13 -21.07 29.79
C ARG A 365 6.78 -19.68 30.32
N GLU A 366 6.98 -19.43 31.61
CA GLU A 366 6.74 -18.11 32.22
C GLU A 366 7.66 -17.03 31.65
N THR A 367 8.95 -17.33 31.52
CA THR A 367 9.94 -16.41 30.93
C THR A 367 9.64 -16.15 29.46
N THR A 368 9.21 -17.18 28.73
CA THR A 368 8.81 -17.04 27.32
C THR A 368 7.59 -16.14 27.17
N GLY A 369 6.60 -16.26 28.07
CA GLY A 369 5.42 -15.41 28.08
C GLY A 369 5.78 -13.94 28.35
N ASN A 370 6.59 -13.67 29.39
CA ASN A 370 7.06 -12.33 29.71
C ASN A 370 7.84 -11.71 28.54
N LEU A 371 8.69 -12.49 27.91
CA LEU A 371 9.46 -12.05 26.75
C LEU A 371 8.56 -11.74 25.55
N THR A 372 7.54 -12.56 25.32
CA THR A 372 6.54 -12.29 24.26
C THR A 372 5.84 -10.96 24.50
N LEU A 373 5.40 -10.71 25.73
CA LEU A 373 4.77 -9.44 26.08
C LEU A 373 5.75 -8.27 25.96
N LEU A 374 6.98 -8.44 26.39
CA LEU A 374 8.02 -7.41 26.22
C LEU A 374 8.27 -7.12 24.76
N MET A 375 8.34 -8.14 23.92
CA MET A 375 8.54 -7.98 22.49
C MET A 375 7.33 -7.37 21.78
N LEU A 376 6.12 -7.76 22.15
CA LEU A 376 4.91 -7.13 21.66
C LEU A 376 4.85 -5.66 22.08
N ALA A 377 5.19 -5.34 23.33
CA ALA A 377 5.28 -3.97 23.83
C ALA A 377 6.34 -3.16 23.07
N PHE A 378 7.50 -3.75 22.79
CA PHE A 378 8.57 -3.14 22.02
C PHE A 378 8.16 -2.87 20.55
N MET A 379 7.36 -3.78 19.96
CA MET A 379 6.82 -3.63 18.61
C MET A 379 5.57 -2.75 18.55
N VAL A 380 4.93 -2.45 19.69
CA VAL A 380 3.79 -1.51 19.73
C VAL A 380 4.16 -0.15 19.14
N PHE A 381 5.39 0.33 19.36
CA PHE A 381 5.80 1.64 18.88
C PHE A 381 5.77 1.76 17.36
N PRO A 382 6.43 0.88 16.57
CA PRO A 382 6.29 0.90 15.11
C PRO A 382 4.89 0.53 14.61
N LEU A 383 4.08 -0.16 15.44
CA LEU A 383 2.73 -0.56 15.07
C LEU A 383 1.65 0.42 15.58
N ALA A 384 2.01 1.33 16.49
CA ALA A 384 1.07 2.26 17.12
C ALA A 384 0.37 3.16 16.10
N SER A 385 1.09 3.61 15.06
CA SER A 385 0.49 4.44 14.01
C SER A 385 -0.67 3.71 13.32
N ILE A 386 -0.53 2.42 13.02
CA ILE A 386 -1.59 1.61 12.38
C ILE A 386 -2.77 1.42 13.32
N VAL A 387 -2.51 1.12 14.61
CA VAL A 387 -3.58 0.94 15.62
C VAL A 387 -4.33 2.26 15.86
N ILE A 388 -3.61 3.37 15.99
CA ILE A 388 -4.20 4.69 16.20
C ILE A 388 -4.96 5.14 14.94
N SER A 389 -4.40 4.94 13.77
CA SER A 389 -5.08 5.23 12.49
C SER A 389 -6.35 4.40 12.35
N SER A 390 -6.34 3.11 12.76
CA SER A 390 -7.52 2.25 12.78
C SER A 390 -8.63 2.81 13.68
N ALA A 391 -8.28 3.19 14.91
CA ALA A 391 -9.22 3.76 15.86
C ALA A 391 -9.74 5.13 15.39
N SER A 392 -8.86 5.97 14.87
CA SER A 392 -9.20 7.29 14.34
C SER A 392 -10.10 7.19 13.12
N LEU A 393 -9.83 6.24 12.20
CA LEU A 393 -10.69 5.97 11.05
C LEU A 393 -12.08 5.52 11.50
N ALA A 394 -12.17 4.57 12.42
CA ALA A 394 -13.46 4.10 12.93
C ALA A 394 -14.27 5.26 13.53
N ALA A 395 -13.61 6.10 14.34
CA ALA A 395 -14.25 7.28 14.93
C ALA A 395 -14.69 8.30 13.85
N TYR A 396 -13.83 8.54 12.85
CA TYR A 396 -14.13 9.44 11.74
C TYR A 396 -15.30 8.92 10.91
N ASN A 397 -15.30 7.66 10.52
CA ASN A 397 -16.37 7.06 9.72
C ASN A 397 -17.71 6.99 10.46
N ILE A 398 -17.69 6.79 11.78
CA ILE A 398 -18.90 6.88 12.59
C ILE A 398 -19.48 8.29 12.55
N ARG A 399 -18.63 9.33 12.62
CA ARG A 399 -19.06 10.74 12.48
C ARG A 399 -19.52 11.06 11.06
N ALA A 400 -18.82 10.55 10.04
CA ALA A 400 -19.11 10.78 8.63
C ALA A 400 -20.42 10.15 8.13
N ARG A 401 -21.13 9.38 8.97
CA ARG A 401 -22.53 8.98 8.71
C ARG A 401 -23.45 10.21 8.62
N LYS A 402 -23.12 11.28 9.35
CA LYS A 402 -23.79 12.57 9.24
C LYS A 402 -23.11 13.37 8.13
N PRO A 403 -23.86 14.02 7.23
CA PRO A 403 -23.29 14.80 6.15
C PRO A 403 -22.73 16.16 6.58
N GLU A 404 -22.85 16.52 7.85
CA GLU A 404 -22.37 17.80 8.37
C GLU A 404 -20.85 17.94 8.18
N GLY A 405 -20.39 19.04 7.58
CA GLY A 405 -18.98 19.30 7.30
C GLY A 405 -18.38 18.51 6.12
N LEU A 406 -19.22 17.82 5.33
CA LEU A 406 -18.77 17.11 4.13
C LEU A 406 -19.43 17.71 2.88
N SER A 407 -18.63 17.95 1.84
CA SER A 407 -19.10 18.11 0.47
C SER A 407 -19.21 16.73 -0.18
N ILE A 408 -20.41 16.39 -0.65
CA ILE A 408 -20.70 15.08 -1.24
C ILE A 408 -20.97 15.28 -2.72
N VAL A 409 -20.21 14.60 -3.55
CA VAL A 409 -20.46 14.58 -4.99
C VAL A 409 -21.75 13.80 -5.26
N ASP A 410 -22.73 14.45 -5.87
CA ASP A 410 -24.07 13.91 -6.20
C ASP A 410 -24.27 13.61 -7.68
N ARG A 411 -23.33 14.05 -8.51
CA ARG A 411 -23.36 13.96 -9.98
C ARG A 411 -22.10 13.24 -10.49
N THR A 412 -22.13 12.89 -11.75
CA THR A 412 -21.07 12.11 -12.43
C THR A 412 -20.90 10.69 -11.84
N GLN A 413 -19.97 9.90 -12.38
CA GLN A 413 -19.65 8.58 -11.80
C GLN A 413 -18.88 8.67 -10.47
N LEU A 414 -18.47 9.88 -10.03
CA LEU A 414 -17.93 10.12 -8.69
C LEU A 414 -19.00 10.24 -7.61
N ARG A 415 -20.27 10.02 -7.94
CA ARG A 415 -21.37 10.06 -6.97
C ARG A 415 -21.08 9.20 -5.74
N GLY A 416 -21.14 9.81 -4.56
CA GLY A 416 -20.83 9.17 -3.28
C GLY A 416 -19.38 9.35 -2.82
N LEU A 417 -18.53 10.05 -3.60
CA LEU A 417 -17.28 10.60 -3.08
C LEU A 417 -17.63 11.78 -2.16
N ALA A 418 -17.05 11.80 -0.97
CA ALA A 418 -17.19 12.87 -0.01
C ALA A 418 -15.81 13.41 0.40
N VAL A 419 -15.70 14.71 0.53
CA VAL A 419 -14.49 15.41 0.98
C VAL A 419 -14.87 16.42 2.08
N PRO A 420 -13.96 16.79 3.02
CA PRO A 420 -14.23 17.83 4.01
C PRO A 420 -14.59 19.15 3.32
N ALA A 421 -15.68 19.80 3.76
CA ALA A 421 -16.15 21.06 3.17
C ALA A 421 -15.38 22.30 3.67
N GLU A 422 -14.57 22.15 4.71
CA GLU A 422 -13.91 23.26 5.41
C GLU A 422 -12.52 23.63 4.85
N GLU A 423 -12.03 22.88 3.84
CA GLU A 423 -10.68 23.04 3.33
C GLU A 423 -10.73 23.69 1.94
N GLY A 424 -10.84 25.02 1.87
CA GLY A 424 -10.89 25.64 0.56
C GLY A 424 -10.84 27.15 0.51
N ASP A 425 -9.68 27.72 0.84
CA ASP A 425 -9.46 29.16 0.71
C ASP A 425 -8.87 29.59 -0.64
N LEU A 426 -8.29 28.65 -1.41
CA LEU A 426 -7.59 28.98 -2.65
C LEU A 426 -8.57 29.44 -3.73
N LEU A 427 -9.62 28.67 -4.00
CA LEU A 427 -10.62 29.03 -5.00
C LEU A 427 -11.36 30.31 -4.61
N ALA A 428 -11.67 30.49 -3.32
CA ALA A 428 -12.27 31.72 -2.80
C ALA A 428 -11.34 32.92 -2.94
N ALA A 429 -10.06 32.77 -2.62
CA ALA A 429 -9.06 33.82 -2.78
C ALA A 429 -8.85 34.20 -4.26
N PHE A 430 -8.87 33.21 -5.17
CA PHE A 430 -8.80 33.42 -6.60
C PHE A 430 -10.04 34.15 -7.13
N SER A 431 -11.23 33.68 -6.80
CA SER A 431 -12.50 34.30 -7.21
C SER A 431 -12.65 35.73 -6.72
N SER A 432 -12.01 36.08 -5.59
CA SER A 432 -11.98 37.46 -5.05
C SER A 432 -10.87 38.33 -5.67
N GLY A 433 -10.11 37.85 -6.63
CA GLY A 433 -8.99 38.57 -7.26
C GLY A 433 -7.78 38.77 -6.36
N ARG A 434 -7.72 38.11 -5.20
CA ARG A 434 -6.56 38.19 -4.29
C ARG A 434 -5.36 37.37 -4.72
N VAL A 435 -5.57 36.43 -5.63
CA VAL A 435 -4.56 35.55 -6.18
C VAL A 435 -4.68 35.55 -7.69
N ASP A 436 -3.63 35.96 -8.37
CA ASP A 436 -3.46 35.71 -9.81
C ASP A 436 -2.66 34.42 -9.97
N PRO A 437 -3.26 33.33 -10.47
CA PRO A 437 -2.52 32.08 -10.60
C PRO A 437 -1.41 32.16 -11.65
N GLY A 438 -1.37 33.20 -12.48
CA GLY A 438 -0.53 33.12 -13.68
C GLY A 438 -0.72 31.77 -14.37
N LEU A 439 -0.41 31.60 -15.62
CA LEU A 439 -0.41 30.28 -16.23
C LEU A 439 0.63 29.40 -15.50
N LEU A 440 0.18 28.44 -14.66
CA LEU A 440 1.04 27.41 -14.07
C LEU A 440 2.05 27.88 -13.00
N GLY A 441 1.87 29.07 -12.46
CA GLY A 441 2.70 29.57 -11.35
C GLY A 441 2.46 28.76 -10.06
N GLN A 442 3.50 28.67 -9.22
CA GLN A 442 3.31 28.26 -7.84
C GLN A 442 2.47 29.35 -7.14
N VAL A 443 1.23 29.01 -6.82
CA VAL A 443 0.36 29.92 -6.09
C VAL A 443 0.91 30.08 -4.68
N ARG A 444 1.15 31.33 -4.27
CA ARG A 444 1.54 31.68 -2.93
C ARG A 444 0.47 32.56 -2.31
N LEU A 445 -0.18 32.06 -1.29
CA LEU A 445 -1.06 32.84 -0.44
C LEU A 445 -0.29 33.33 0.79
N ALA A 446 -0.30 34.62 1.04
CA ALA A 446 0.43 35.24 2.16
C ALA A 446 1.92 34.82 2.26
N GLY A 447 2.59 34.58 1.13
CA GLY A 447 4.00 34.18 1.07
C GLY A 447 4.27 32.68 1.23
N ALA A 448 3.28 31.87 1.58
CA ALA A 448 3.40 30.40 1.68
C ALA A 448 3.05 29.73 0.34
N ARG A 449 3.71 28.60 0.05
CA ARG A 449 3.32 27.74 -1.06
C ARG A 449 1.97 27.12 -0.74
N TYR A 450 1.03 27.22 -1.66
CA TYR A 450 -0.29 26.63 -1.51
C TYR A 450 -0.37 25.28 -2.23
N GLU A 451 -1.00 24.30 -1.58
CA GLU A 451 -1.34 23.00 -2.16
C GLU A 451 -2.87 22.86 -2.19
N LEU A 452 -3.40 22.29 -3.28
CA LEU A 452 -4.83 22.02 -3.40
C LEU A 452 -5.30 21.08 -2.29
N SER A 453 -6.35 21.47 -1.58
CA SER A 453 -7.07 20.56 -0.71
C SER A 453 -7.88 19.52 -1.52
N ALA A 454 -8.32 18.46 -0.85
CA ALA A 454 -9.19 17.47 -1.48
C ALA A 454 -10.50 18.10 -1.99
N TYR A 455 -11.05 19.07 -1.24
CA TYR A 455 -12.25 19.82 -1.63
C TYR A 455 -12.02 20.63 -2.91
N GLU A 456 -10.99 21.44 -2.92
CA GLU A 456 -10.67 22.29 -4.07
C GLU A 456 -10.36 21.48 -5.32
N TYR A 457 -9.64 20.37 -5.17
CA TYR A 457 -9.39 19.46 -6.29
C TYR A 457 -10.70 18.90 -6.87
N VAL A 458 -11.63 18.46 -6.00
CA VAL A 458 -12.92 17.92 -6.45
C VAL A 458 -13.76 19.01 -7.13
N GLU A 459 -13.79 20.23 -6.60
CA GLU A 459 -14.51 21.36 -7.24
C GLU A 459 -13.91 21.67 -8.62
N THR A 460 -12.58 21.68 -8.76
CA THR A 460 -11.95 21.93 -10.07
C THR A 460 -12.27 20.85 -11.10
N ILE A 461 -12.25 19.56 -10.75
CA ILE A 461 -12.60 18.50 -11.70
C ILE A 461 -14.11 18.47 -12.03
N LEU A 462 -14.97 18.90 -11.09
CA LEU A 462 -16.40 19.07 -11.36
C LEU A 462 -16.66 20.24 -12.31
N GLU A 463 -15.89 21.34 -12.20
CA GLU A 463 -15.91 22.45 -13.17
C GLU A 463 -15.51 21.96 -14.58
N ALA A 464 -14.42 21.18 -14.67
CA ALA A 464 -14.00 20.57 -15.94
C ALA A 464 -15.08 19.68 -16.55
N ALA A 465 -15.71 18.85 -15.72
CA ALA A 465 -16.80 17.97 -16.17
C ALA A 465 -18.00 18.80 -16.69
N ALA A 466 -18.38 19.86 -15.97
CA ALA A 466 -19.46 20.75 -16.40
C ALA A 466 -19.12 21.49 -17.71
N LEU A 467 -17.87 21.94 -17.86
CA LEU A 467 -17.37 22.57 -19.10
C LEU A 467 -17.51 21.64 -20.31
N LEU A 468 -17.21 20.35 -20.14
CA LEU A 468 -17.28 19.34 -21.18
C LEU A 468 -18.72 18.82 -21.44
N GLN A 469 -19.67 19.03 -20.53
CA GLN A 469 -21.07 18.64 -20.67
C GLN A 469 -21.93 19.79 -21.25
N GLY A 470 -21.55 21.04 -21.04
CA GLY A 470 -22.34 22.24 -21.34
C GLY A 470 -22.41 22.66 -22.81
N GLY A 471 -21.85 21.91 -23.76
CA GLY A 471 -22.01 22.17 -25.19
C GLY A 471 -23.45 21.90 -25.64
N GLN A 472 -24.11 22.94 -26.17
CA GLN A 472 -25.56 22.95 -26.51
C GLN A 472 -26.04 21.91 -27.54
N ASP A 473 -25.12 21.22 -28.24
CA ASP A 473 -25.49 20.38 -29.40
C ASP A 473 -25.35 18.85 -29.19
N GLY A 474 -25.13 18.39 -27.95
CA GLY A 474 -24.94 16.93 -27.68
C GLY A 474 -23.73 16.31 -28.42
N ARG A 475 -23.04 17.06 -29.28
CA ARG A 475 -21.85 16.59 -30.03
C ARG A 475 -20.60 16.49 -29.17
N HIS A 476 -20.51 17.27 -28.08
CA HIS A 476 -19.38 17.24 -27.12
C HIS A 476 -19.39 16.00 -26.21
N SER A 477 -20.41 15.15 -26.31
CA SER A 477 -20.59 14.01 -25.41
C SER A 477 -19.70 12.79 -25.70
N ARG A 478 -18.98 12.73 -26.82
CA ARG A 478 -18.31 11.51 -27.27
C ARG A 478 -16.79 11.59 -27.46
N GLY A 479 -16.19 12.77 -27.46
CA GLY A 479 -14.75 12.93 -27.74
C GLY A 479 -13.86 12.51 -26.59
N GLY A 480 -12.68 11.98 -26.91
CA GLY A 480 -11.63 11.66 -25.94
C GLY A 480 -11.15 12.91 -25.20
N VAL A 481 -10.83 12.77 -23.91
CA VAL A 481 -10.40 13.85 -23.04
C VAL A 481 -9.04 13.53 -22.45
N ALA A 482 -8.03 14.36 -22.73
CA ALA A 482 -6.73 14.33 -22.09
C ALA A 482 -6.60 15.46 -21.06
N VAL A 483 -5.80 15.25 -20.02
CA VAL A 483 -5.51 16.24 -18.97
C VAL A 483 -4.01 16.34 -18.76
N LEU A 484 -3.49 17.56 -18.77
CA LEU A 484 -2.07 17.84 -18.44
C LEU A 484 -1.89 18.11 -16.95
N ASP A 485 -2.27 17.14 -16.13
CA ASP A 485 -2.05 17.11 -14.68
C ASP A 485 -1.49 15.74 -14.26
N GLN A 486 -1.35 15.52 -12.99
CA GLN A 486 -0.82 14.27 -12.44
C GLN A 486 -1.67 13.04 -12.82
N VAL A 487 -2.99 13.20 -12.85
CA VAL A 487 -3.96 12.15 -13.20
C VAL A 487 -5.09 12.70 -14.08
N ASN A 488 -5.73 11.82 -14.85
CA ASN A 488 -6.89 12.15 -15.69
C ASN A 488 -8.15 11.39 -15.23
N PRO A 489 -8.95 11.92 -14.29
CA PRO A 489 -10.17 11.25 -13.85
C PRO A 489 -11.39 11.52 -14.76
N LEU A 490 -11.28 12.45 -15.72
CA LEU A 490 -12.45 12.95 -16.48
C LEU A 490 -13.14 11.90 -17.35
N PRO A 491 -12.44 11.01 -18.07
CA PRO A 491 -13.12 9.95 -18.83
C PRO A 491 -14.00 9.08 -17.93
N PHE A 492 -13.47 8.64 -16.77
CA PHE A 492 -14.25 7.91 -15.77
C PHE A 492 -15.44 8.74 -15.26
N MET A 493 -15.21 9.98 -14.84
CA MET A 493 -16.26 10.86 -14.29
C MET A 493 -17.42 11.05 -15.26
N LEU A 494 -17.12 11.19 -16.55
CA LEU A 494 -18.08 11.49 -17.60
C LEU A 494 -18.72 10.24 -18.22
N GLY A 495 -18.24 9.03 -17.86
CA GLY A 495 -18.67 7.79 -18.51
C GLY A 495 -18.25 7.70 -19.98
N ARG A 496 -17.13 8.34 -20.35
CA ARG A 496 -16.58 8.35 -21.72
C ARG A 496 -15.48 7.31 -21.86
N GLU A 497 -15.30 6.81 -23.07
CA GLU A 497 -14.13 6.00 -23.40
C GLU A 497 -12.85 6.82 -23.17
N PRO A 498 -11.85 6.30 -22.43
CA PRO A 498 -10.60 6.99 -22.21
C PRO A 498 -9.73 6.94 -23.48
N PRO A 499 -8.95 7.99 -23.81
CA PRO A 499 -8.04 7.97 -24.94
C PRO A 499 -6.89 6.99 -24.70
N ARG A 500 -6.42 6.33 -25.74
CA ARG A 500 -5.25 5.47 -25.67
C ARG A 500 -3.95 6.29 -25.63
N GLY A 501 -2.87 5.65 -25.13
CA GLY A 501 -1.53 6.22 -25.09
C GLY A 501 -1.27 7.15 -23.88
N GLU A 502 -2.25 7.33 -22.98
CA GLU A 502 -2.03 8.17 -21.80
C GLU A 502 -1.20 7.48 -20.70
N ASN A 503 -0.48 8.28 -19.93
CA ASN A 503 0.08 7.86 -18.66
C ASN A 503 -0.97 8.04 -17.56
N LEU A 504 -1.35 6.96 -16.88
CA LEU A 504 -2.34 7.04 -15.80
C LEU A 504 -1.90 7.90 -14.63
N TRP A 505 -0.59 7.97 -14.39
CA TRP A 505 0.01 8.80 -13.38
C TRP A 505 1.21 9.52 -13.98
N SER A 506 1.17 10.83 -14.01
CA SER A 506 2.21 11.70 -14.55
C SER A 506 3.03 12.35 -13.43
N GLY A 507 4.32 12.45 -13.64
CA GLY A 507 5.22 13.03 -12.64
C GLY A 507 6.68 13.05 -13.08
N PRO A 508 7.60 13.52 -12.21
CA PRO A 508 9.01 13.73 -12.57
C PRO A 508 9.76 12.48 -13.02
N ILE A 509 9.23 11.30 -12.68
CA ILE A 509 9.83 9.99 -13.00
C ILE A 509 9.19 9.33 -14.23
N ILE A 510 8.25 9.99 -14.89
CA ILE A 510 7.57 9.47 -16.07
C ILE A 510 8.06 10.29 -17.27
N PRO A 511 8.59 9.66 -18.32
CA PRO A 511 9.00 10.35 -19.53
C PRO A 511 7.80 10.94 -20.27
N PHE A 512 8.03 12.04 -21.00
CA PHE A 512 7.03 12.60 -21.90
C PHE A 512 6.86 11.70 -23.11
N GLN A 513 5.61 11.31 -23.39
CA GLN A 513 5.25 10.59 -24.60
C GLN A 513 5.26 11.55 -25.80
N PRO A 514 5.48 11.10 -27.05
CA PRO A 514 5.33 11.94 -28.22
C PRO A 514 3.92 12.54 -28.31
N ALA A 515 3.80 13.85 -28.54
CA ALA A 515 2.52 14.56 -28.56
C ALA A 515 1.50 13.93 -29.56
N ALA A 516 1.97 13.51 -30.73
CA ALA A 516 1.12 12.88 -31.75
C ALA A 516 0.50 11.56 -31.26
N SER A 517 1.19 10.80 -30.42
CA SER A 517 0.70 9.56 -29.81
C SER A 517 -0.23 9.86 -28.65
N LEU A 518 0.20 10.70 -27.72
CA LEU A 518 -0.55 11.04 -26.51
C LEU A 518 -1.93 11.64 -26.81
N PHE A 519 -2.00 12.49 -27.83
CA PHE A 519 -3.24 13.20 -28.17
C PHE A 519 -3.94 12.62 -29.41
N ALA A 520 -3.56 11.43 -29.90
CA ALA A 520 -4.13 10.84 -31.11
C ALA A 520 -5.67 10.76 -31.06
N GLU A 521 -6.20 10.30 -29.94
CA GLU A 521 -7.65 10.07 -29.73
C GLU A 521 -8.30 11.18 -28.88
N ALA A 522 -7.55 12.22 -28.48
CA ALA A 522 -8.08 13.30 -27.65
C ALA A 522 -8.66 14.43 -28.51
N ASP A 523 -9.96 14.67 -28.40
CA ASP A 523 -10.61 15.84 -28.98
C ASP A 523 -10.49 17.09 -28.12
N TYR A 524 -10.32 16.86 -26.81
CA TYR A 524 -10.21 17.87 -25.77
C TYR A 524 -8.95 17.66 -24.96
N VAL A 525 -8.21 18.74 -24.73
CA VAL A 525 -7.07 18.75 -23.80
C VAL A 525 -7.29 19.84 -22.77
N LEU A 526 -7.32 19.44 -21.49
CA LEU A 526 -7.47 20.37 -20.39
C LEU A 526 -6.13 20.56 -19.66
N VAL A 527 -5.82 21.83 -19.41
CA VAL A 527 -4.65 22.23 -18.63
C VAL A 527 -5.12 22.93 -17.38
N PRO A 528 -4.81 22.41 -16.17
CA PRO A 528 -5.24 23.06 -14.94
C PRO A 528 -4.42 24.33 -14.69
N LYS A 529 -5.09 25.40 -14.23
CA LYS A 529 -4.45 26.60 -13.70
C LYS A 529 -3.90 26.36 -12.28
N PHE A 530 -4.54 25.42 -11.55
CA PHE A 530 -4.13 24.92 -10.24
C PHE A 530 -3.81 23.44 -10.34
N SER A 531 -2.58 23.11 -10.67
CA SER A 531 -2.15 21.73 -10.84
C SER A 531 -1.75 21.10 -9.50
N THR A 532 -2.08 19.83 -9.32
CA THR A 532 -1.58 19.02 -8.21
C THR A 532 -0.05 18.86 -8.25
N LEU A 533 0.56 19.04 -9.46
CA LEU A 533 1.99 18.95 -9.67
C LEU A 533 2.47 20.04 -10.64
N SER A 534 2.40 21.30 -10.21
CA SER A 534 2.63 22.49 -11.04
C SER A 534 3.96 22.48 -11.83
N ALA A 535 5.04 21.98 -11.23
CA ALA A 535 6.34 21.89 -11.92
C ALA A 535 6.31 20.93 -13.10
N TRP A 536 5.58 19.84 -13.03
CA TRP A 536 5.41 18.90 -14.13
C TRP A 536 4.49 19.49 -15.21
N THR A 537 3.34 20.06 -14.82
CA THR A 537 2.39 20.69 -15.75
C THR A 537 3.06 21.82 -16.54
N SER A 538 3.93 22.62 -15.91
CA SER A 538 4.70 23.66 -16.58
C SER A 538 5.65 23.09 -17.65
N LYS A 539 6.34 22.00 -17.33
CA LYS A 539 7.20 21.29 -18.30
C LYS A 539 6.37 20.68 -19.44
N ALA A 540 5.24 20.06 -19.11
CA ALA A 540 4.32 19.50 -20.10
C ALA A 540 3.81 20.57 -21.07
N MET A 541 3.50 21.78 -20.59
CA MET A 541 3.12 22.89 -21.45
C MET A 541 4.28 23.41 -22.30
N THR A 542 5.51 23.35 -21.81
CA THR A 542 6.68 23.68 -22.64
C THR A 542 6.86 22.67 -23.78
N GLU A 543 6.67 21.39 -23.49
CA GLU A 543 6.80 20.29 -24.45
C GLU A 543 5.64 20.24 -25.46
N TYR A 544 4.41 20.28 -24.96
CA TYR A 544 3.21 20.04 -25.74
C TYR A 544 2.54 21.31 -26.26
N GLY A 545 2.84 22.48 -25.70
CA GLY A 545 2.21 23.74 -26.06
C GLY A 545 2.27 24.08 -27.55
N PRO A 546 3.42 23.92 -28.24
CA PRO A 546 3.51 24.15 -29.71
C PRO A 546 2.56 23.23 -30.49
N PHE A 547 2.51 21.94 -30.14
CA PHE A 547 1.61 20.96 -30.76
C PHE A 547 0.15 21.32 -30.53
N LEU A 548 -0.22 21.73 -29.32
CA LEU A 548 -1.59 22.13 -28.99
C LEU A 548 -2.00 23.40 -29.77
N ALA A 549 -1.11 24.38 -29.87
CA ALA A 549 -1.38 25.61 -30.64
C ALA A 549 -1.62 25.33 -32.13
N GLU A 550 -0.93 24.34 -32.70
CA GLU A 550 -1.07 23.97 -34.11
C GLU A 550 -2.31 23.10 -34.40
N HIS A 551 -2.60 22.13 -33.52
CA HIS A 551 -3.59 21.08 -33.78
C HIS A 551 -4.94 21.26 -33.06
N TYR A 552 -5.03 22.22 -32.10
CA TYR A 552 -6.21 22.52 -31.32
C TYR A 552 -6.58 24.01 -31.45
N PRO A 553 -7.23 24.41 -32.55
CA PRO A 553 -7.44 25.83 -32.87
C PRO A 553 -8.40 26.55 -31.91
N PHE A 554 -9.25 25.80 -31.19
CA PHE A 554 -10.20 26.42 -30.27
C PHE A 554 -9.67 26.39 -28.86
N ARG A 555 -9.66 27.55 -28.22
CA ARG A 555 -9.22 27.74 -26.84
C ARG A 555 -10.30 28.43 -26.03
N LYS A 556 -10.61 27.88 -24.87
CA LYS A 556 -11.53 28.48 -23.89
C LYS A 556 -10.89 28.44 -22.51
N GLU A 557 -11.11 29.52 -21.76
CA GLU A 557 -10.60 29.59 -20.38
C GLU A 557 -11.75 29.70 -19.40
N THR A 558 -11.58 29.02 -18.26
CA THR A 558 -12.44 29.12 -17.09
C THR A 558 -11.58 29.56 -15.88
N PRO A 559 -12.15 29.78 -14.71
CA PRO A 559 -11.37 30.04 -13.50
C PRO A 559 -10.27 29.02 -13.24
N SER A 560 -10.56 27.71 -13.39
CA SER A 560 -9.60 26.66 -13.02
C SER A 560 -8.91 26.00 -14.21
N TRP A 561 -9.40 26.18 -15.46
CA TRP A 561 -8.93 25.42 -16.60
C TRP A 561 -8.67 26.24 -17.86
N ILE A 562 -7.75 25.73 -18.67
CA ILE A 562 -7.59 26.09 -20.07
C ILE A 562 -7.98 24.85 -20.88
N LEU A 563 -9.02 24.99 -21.68
CA LEU A 563 -9.49 23.96 -22.62
C LEU A 563 -8.94 24.23 -24.01
N PHE A 564 -8.30 23.26 -24.59
CA PHE A 564 -7.95 23.20 -26.00
C PHE A 564 -8.88 22.18 -26.69
N SER A 565 -9.44 22.51 -27.86
CA SER A 565 -10.37 21.64 -28.58
C SER A 565 -10.07 21.61 -30.08
N ARG A 566 -10.20 20.44 -30.69
CA ARG A 566 -10.22 20.24 -32.16
C ARG A 566 -11.56 20.61 -32.76
N VAL A 567 -12.63 20.58 -31.97
CA VAL A 567 -14.00 20.77 -32.39
C VAL A 567 -14.45 22.18 -32.07
N SER A 568 -15.07 22.88 -33.03
CA SER A 568 -15.65 24.20 -32.85
C SER A 568 -16.91 24.14 -31.96
N ASP A 569 -16.98 24.99 -30.94
CA ASP A 569 -18.18 25.24 -30.14
C ASP A 569 -19.23 26.11 -30.89
N ALA A 570 -18.91 26.56 -32.09
CA ALA A 570 -19.82 27.40 -32.86
C ALA A 570 -21.09 26.60 -33.25
N PRO A 571 -22.30 27.09 -32.94
CA PRO A 571 -23.52 26.50 -33.47
C PRO A 571 -23.42 26.49 -34.98
N SER A 572 -23.70 25.35 -35.62
CA SER A 572 -23.78 25.22 -37.08
C SER A 572 -25.02 25.99 -37.60
N ASN A 573 -25.01 27.31 -37.38
CA ASN A 573 -25.87 28.21 -38.12
C ASN A 573 -25.17 28.55 -39.41
N GLN A 574 -25.38 27.72 -40.42
CA GLN A 574 -25.42 28.09 -41.83
C GLN A 574 -25.22 26.85 -42.70
N ARG A 575 -26.34 26.15 -43.00
CA ARG A 575 -26.66 25.85 -44.43
C ARG A 575 -28.13 25.43 -44.55
#